data_dd1c84fabcb8b27ca4bfb72cd77d7b99
#
_entry.id   dd1c84fabcb8b27ca4bfb72cd77d7b99
#
_cell.length_a   1.000
_cell.length_b   1.000
_cell.length_c   1.000
_cell.angle_alpha   90.00
_cell.angle_beta   90.00
_cell.angle_gamma   90.00
#
_symmetry.space_group_name_H-M   'P 1'
#
loop_
_entity.id
_entity.type
_entity.pdbx_description
1 polymer ?
#
loop_
_entity_poly.entity_id
_entity_poly.type
_entity_poly.pdbx_seq_one_letter_code
_entity_poly.pdbx_strand_id
1 'polypeptide(L)'
;MENELNSWTLDFEDTVYRLLKVYMESKESGIKVTQDDESNGTPVFPTLLIQQIGFTEAGRDTESYFINAIRPTFQITITNKGKREKIKDIAEYAVSFFKSKNFDVSNAVFTVSKQVRTATFRASRIIGAYENLA
;
A
#
# COMPACT_ATOMS: atom_id res chain seq x y z
N MET A 1 26.61 -9.85 -0.25
CA MET A 1 26.21 -10.38 0.96
C MET A 1 25.07 -9.66 1.63
N GLU A 2 25.28 -8.44 2.04
CA GLU A 2 24.20 -7.68 2.62
C GLU A 2 23.07 -7.48 1.66
N ASN A 3 23.33 -7.61 0.36
CA ASN A 3 22.25 -7.44 -0.62
C ASN A 3 21.18 -8.50 -0.50
N GLU A 4 21.58 -9.70 -0.12
CA GLU A 4 20.56 -10.74 0.05
C GLU A 4 19.69 -10.46 1.24
N LEU A 5 20.19 -9.73 2.23
CA LEU A 5 19.37 -9.40 3.39
C LEU A 5 18.18 -8.54 3.01
N ASN A 6 18.32 -7.74 1.95
CA ASN A 6 17.33 -6.76 1.61
C ASN A 6 16.56 -7.05 0.33
N SER A 7 17.04 -8.03 -0.46
CA SER A 7 16.44 -8.23 -1.77
C SER A 7 14.96 -8.64 -1.65
N TRP A 8 14.62 -9.54 -0.73
CA TRP A 8 13.24 -9.96 -0.60
C TRP A 8 12.38 -8.86 0.00
N THR A 9 12.96 -7.97 0.81
CA THR A 9 12.19 -6.87 1.38
C THR A 9 11.85 -5.83 0.31
N LEU A 10 12.75 -5.61 -0.63
CA LEU A 10 12.46 -4.73 -1.76
C LEU A 10 11.44 -5.36 -2.69
N ASP A 11 11.59 -6.65 -2.96
CA ASP A 11 10.64 -7.37 -3.80
C ASP A 11 9.25 -7.40 -3.16
N PHE A 12 9.20 -7.40 -1.83
CA PHE A 12 7.92 -7.42 -1.14
C PHE A 12 7.09 -6.19 -1.44
N GLU A 13 7.72 -5.01 -1.46
CA GLU A 13 7.00 -3.78 -1.79
C GLU A 13 6.39 -3.87 -3.18
N ASP A 14 7.14 -4.35 -4.15
CA ASP A 14 6.64 -4.50 -5.51
C ASP A 14 5.52 -5.53 -5.58
N THR A 15 5.63 -6.60 -4.79
CA THR A 15 4.59 -7.62 -4.76
C THR A 15 3.27 -7.05 -4.23
N VAL A 16 3.34 -6.30 -3.14
CA VAL A 16 2.14 -5.67 -2.59
C VAL A 16 1.52 -4.72 -3.60
N TYR A 17 2.36 -3.92 -4.25
CA TYR A 17 1.88 -2.98 -5.26
C TYR A 17 1.14 -3.71 -6.39
N ARG A 18 1.72 -4.78 -6.91
CA ARG A 18 1.10 -5.49 -8.03
C ARG A 18 -0.22 -6.14 -7.64
N LEU A 19 -0.26 -6.75 -6.45
CA LEU A 19 -1.48 -7.38 -5.97
C LEU A 19 -2.57 -6.35 -5.72
N LEU A 20 -2.22 -5.23 -5.12
CA LEU A 20 -3.17 -4.16 -4.87
C LEU A 20 -3.70 -3.59 -6.18
N LYS A 21 -2.82 -3.39 -7.16
CA LYS A 21 -3.22 -2.83 -8.45
C LYS A 21 -4.26 -3.72 -9.13
N VAL A 22 -3.99 -5.03 -9.18
CA VAL A 22 -4.93 -5.96 -9.79
C VAL A 22 -6.27 -5.94 -9.07
N TYR A 23 -6.24 -5.96 -7.75
CA TYR A 23 -7.46 -5.95 -6.97
C TYR A 23 -8.26 -4.68 -7.18
N MET A 24 -7.59 -3.52 -7.10
CA MET A 24 -8.30 -2.25 -7.23
C MET A 24 -8.85 -2.05 -8.64
N GLU A 25 -8.11 -2.47 -9.65
CA GLU A 25 -8.61 -2.34 -11.02
C GLU A 25 -9.83 -3.23 -11.25
N SER A 26 -9.94 -4.34 -10.53
CA SER A 26 -11.11 -5.20 -10.64
C SER A 26 -12.33 -4.60 -9.95
N LYS A 27 -12.12 -3.73 -8.97
CA LYS A 27 -13.22 -3.12 -8.21
C LYS A 27 -13.61 -1.76 -8.73
N GLU A 28 -12.64 -1.01 -9.24
CA GLU A 28 -12.90 0.35 -9.69
C GLU A 28 -12.24 0.54 -11.05
N SER A 29 -13.04 0.46 -12.09
CA SER A 29 -12.56 0.63 -13.46
C SER A 29 -12.00 2.04 -13.64
N GLY A 30 -10.83 2.14 -14.26
CA GLY A 30 -10.23 3.43 -14.55
C GLY A 30 -9.38 4.02 -13.44
N ILE A 31 -9.26 3.32 -12.30
CA ILE A 31 -8.40 3.81 -11.23
C ILE A 31 -6.94 3.68 -11.64
N LYS A 32 -6.14 4.69 -11.26
CA LYS A 32 -4.70 4.65 -11.45
C LYS A 32 -4.05 4.28 -10.13
N VAL A 33 -3.34 3.15 -10.09
CA VAL A 33 -2.61 2.71 -8.90
C VAL A 33 -1.13 2.94 -9.18
N THR A 34 -0.44 3.65 -8.29
CA THR A 34 0.93 4.06 -8.54
C THR A 34 1.74 4.05 -7.24
N GLN A 35 3.05 3.85 -7.38
CA GLN A 35 4.00 4.01 -6.29
C GLN A 35 4.69 5.37 -6.35
N ASP A 36 4.39 6.15 -7.37
CA ASP A 36 5.10 7.38 -7.67
C ASP A 36 4.13 8.54 -7.55
N ASP A 37 4.48 9.54 -6.75
CA ASP A 37 3.62 10.70 -6.56
C ASP A 37 3.91 11.81 -7.56
N GLU A 38 4.82 11.61 -8.50
CA GLU A 38 5.05 12.60 -9.53
C GLU A 38 3.85 12.68 -10.44
N SER A 39 3.37 13.89 -10.66
CA SER A 39 2.30 14.10 -11.62
C SER A 39 2.84 15.00 -12.71
N ASN A 40 2.98 14.42 -13.91
CA ASN A 40 3.36 15.17 -15.09
C ASN A 40 2.11 15.37 -15.92
N GLY A 41 1.60 16.60 -15.94
CA GLY A 41 0.43 16.91 -16.75
C GLY A 41 -0.86 16.83 -15.94
N THR A 42 -1.92 16.43 -16.62
CA THR A 42 -3.26 16.45 -16.03
C THR A 42 -3.44 15.33 -15.01
N PRO A 43 -3.93 15.63 -13.82
CA PRO A 43 -4.19 14.59 -12.84
C PRO A 43 -5.23 13.60 -13.33
N VAL A 44 -5.05 12.33 -12.96
CA VAL A 44 -6.00 11.27 -13.28
C VAL A 44 -6.78 10.95 -12.00
N PHE A 45 -8.09 10.86 -12.11
CA PHE A 45 -8.95 10.50 -10.99
C PHE A 45 -9.80 9.30 -11.37
N PRO A 46 -9.99 8.37 -10.44
CA PRO A 46 -9.37 8.31 -9.13
C PRO A 46 -7.95 7.78 -9.20
N THR A 47 -7.12 8.17 -8.25
CA THR A 47 -5.73 7.72 -8.14
C THR A 47 -5.49 7.15 -6.75
N LEU A 48 -4.78 6.03 -6.68
CA LEU A 48 -4.33 5.45 -5.42
C LEU A 48 -2.82 5.41 -5.43
N LEU A 49 -2.22 6.08 -4.46
CA LEU A 49 -0.78 6.09 -4.28
C LEU A 49 -0.46 5.21 -3.08
N ILE A 50 0.42 4.22 -3.28
CA ILE A 50 0.92 3.39 -2.20
C ILE A 50 2.39 3.65 -2.02
N GLN A 51 2.80 3.92 -0.78
CA GLN A 51 4.19 4.23 -0.46
C GLN A 51 4.58 3.44 0.78
N GLN A 52 5.74 2.82 0.74
CA GLN A 52 6.29 2.22 1.93
C GLN A 52 7.00 3.33 2.70
N ILE A 53 6.47 3.68 3.88
CA ILE A 53 6.99 4.80 4.65
C ILE A 53 7.97 4.35 5.71
N GLY A 54 8.20 3.04 5.84
CA GLY A 54 9.20 2.54 6.77
C GLY A 54 9.02 1.06 6.98
N PHE A 55 10.00 0.46 7.61
CA PHE A 55 9.85 -0.89 8.12
C PHE A 55 10.85 -1.11 9.25
N THR A 56 10.53 -2.08 10.11
CA THR A 56 11.41 -2.48 11.18
C THR A 56 11.66 -3.97 11.06
N GLU A 57 12.82 -4.41 11.53
CA GLU A 57 13.11 -5.84 11.59
C GLU A 57 12.27 -6.45 12.71
N ALA A 58 11.55 -7.52 12.40
CA ALA A 58 10.72 -8.22 13.37
C ALA A 58 11.38 -9.53 13.82
N GLY A 59 12.39 -10.00 13.09
CA GLY A 59 13.13 -11.19 13.47
C GLY A 59 14.43 -11.27 12.70
N ARG A 60 15.47 -11.71 13.38
CA ARG A 60 16.79 -11.87 12.78
C ARG A 60 17.46 -13.07 13.40
N ASP A 61 18.08 -13.87 12.56
CA ASP A 61 18.87 -15.00 13.02
C ASP A 61 20.12 -14.48 13.72
N THR A 62 20.34 -14.91 14.97
CA THR A 62 21.46 -14.42 15.75
C THR A 62 22.80 -14.98 15.25
N GLU A 63 22.78 -16.09 14.52
CA GLU A 63 24.01 -16.70 14.04
C GLU A 63 24.31 -16.33 12.59
N SER A 64 23.38 -15.73 11.90
CA SER A 64 23.61 -15.18 10.57
C SER A 64 23.10 -13.75 10.62
N TYR A 65 23.31 -13.02 9.55
CA TYR A 65 22.86 -11.65 9.50
C TYR A 65 21.66 -11.49 8.58
N PHE A 66 20.94 -12.60 8.38
CA PHE A 66 19.74 -12.55 7.54
C PHE A 66 18.56 -12.01 8.32
N ILE A 67 17.79 -11.20 7.67
CA ILE A 67 16.53 -10.72 8.22
C ILE A 67 15.47 -11.77 7.94
N ASN A 68 14.90 -12.34 9.00
CA ASN A 68 13.90 -13.39 8.87
C ASN A 68 12.48 -12.85 8.76
N ALA A 69 12.24 -11.68 9.32
CA ALA A 69 10.92 -11.06 9.26
C ALA A 69 11.06 -9.55 9.37
N ILE A 70 10.14 -8.85 8.78
CA ILE A 70 10.07 -7.39 8.87
C ILE A 70 8.63 -6.98 9.15
N ARG A 71 8.47 -5.74 9.61
CA ARG A 71 7.16 -5.12 9.71
C ARG A 71 7.17 -3.87 8.83
N PRO A 72 6.80 -3.98 7.57
CA PRO A 72 6.68 -2.81 6.72
C PRO A 72 5.43 -2.03 7.04
N THR A 73 5.48 -0.74 6.82
CA THR A 73 4.32 0.13 6.95
C THR A 73 4.12 0.84 5.62
N PHE A 74 2.91 0.72 5.11
CA PHE A 74 2.53 1.38 3.86
C PHE A 74 1.57 2.51 4.16
N GLN A 75 1.71 3.61 3.46
CA GLN A 75 0.72 4.67 3.48
C GLN A 75 0.00 4.67 2.16
N ILE A 76 -1.31 4.64 2.23
CA ILE A 76 -2.17 4.61 1.05
C ILE A 76 -2.92 5.93 1.00
N THR A 77 -2.78 6.64 -0.12
CA THR A 77 -3.45 7.91 -0.35
C THR A 77 -4.29 7.80 -1.60
N ILE A 78 -5.59 8.00 -1.45
CA ILE A 78 -6.54 7.91 -2.56
C ILE A 78 -7.08 9.31 -2.81
N THR A 79 -7.03 9.75 -4.07
CA THR A 79 -7.61 11.02 -4.44
C THR A 79 -8.67 10.81 -5.52
N ASN A 80 -9.76 11.54 -5.39
CA ASN A 80 -10.82 11.51 -6.37
C ASN A 80 -11.51 12.87 -6.40
N LYS A 81 -12.05 13.20 -7.56
CA LYS A 81 -12.84 14.40 -7.72
C LYS A 81 -14.29 14.00 -7.81
N GLY A 82 -15.15 14.69 -7.06
CA GLY A 82 -16.58 14.38 -7.13
C GLY A 82 -17.17 14.07 -5.76
N LYS A 83 -18.10 13.13 -5.73
CA LYS A 83 -18.93 12.91 -4.56
C LYS A 83 -18.20 12.16 -3.47
N ARG A 84 -18.61 12.43 -2.23
CA ARG A 84 -18.02 11.81 -1.05
C ARG A 84 -18.17 10.28 -1.07
N GLU A 85 -19.32 9.79 -1.54
CA GLU A 85 -19.57 8.35 -1.56
C GLU A 85 -18.55 7.60 -2.39
N LYS A 86 -18.09 8.20 -3.47
CA LYS A 86 -17.15 7.53 -4.37
C LYS A 86 -15.80 7.32 -3.69
N ILE A 87 -15.26 8.35 -3.06
CA ILE A 87 -13.97 8.20 -2.37
C ILE A 87 -14.08 7.22 -1.22
N LYS A 88 -15.23 7.21 -0.54
CA LYS A 88 -15.45 6.28 0.55
C LYS A 88 -15.45 4.83 0.05
N ASP A 89 -16.14 4.58 -1.08
CA ASP A 89 -16.17 3.23 -1.65
C ASP A 89 -14.79 2.76 -2.05
N ILE A 90 -14.01 3.62 -2.68
CA ILE A 90 -12.66 3.27 -3.09
C ILE A 90 -11.78 2.96 -1.87
N ALA A 91 -11.91 3.79 -0.83
CA ALA A 91 -11.15 3.57 0.39
C ALA A 91 -11.54 2.24 1.03
N GLU A 92 -12.82 1.88 1.01
CA GLU A 92 -13.26 0.62 1.58
C GLU A 92 -12.71 -0.57 0.80
N TYR A 93 -12.63 -0.47 -0.52
CA TYR A 93 -12.01 -1.54 -1.31
C TYR A 93 -10.55 -1.72 -0.91
N ALA A 94 -9.80 -0.62 -0.79
CA ALA A 94 -8.39 -0.71 -0.43
C ALA A 94 -8.20 -1.27 0.97
N VAL A 95 -9.01 -0.84 1.93
CA VAL A 95 -8.94 -1.36 3.29
C VAL A 95 -9.23 -2.86 3.28
N SER A 96 -10.24 -3.29 2.53
CA SER A 96 -10.59 -4.70 2.45
C SER A 96 -9.45 -5.53 1.88
N PHE A 97 -8.74 -5.01 0.89
CA PHE A 97 -7.59 -5.70 0.34
C PHE A 97 -6.56 -5.98 1.44
N PHE A 98 -6.17 -4.94 2.18
CA PHE A 98 -5.14 -5.10 3.20
C PHE A 98 -5.61 -5.99 4.34
N LYS A 99 -6.87 -5.89 4.73
CA LYS A 99 -7.40 -6.77 5.78
C LYS A 99 -7.41 -8.22 5.32
N SER A 100 -7.72 -8.47 4.06
CA SER A 100 -7.72 -9.83 3.53
C SER A 100 -6.32 -10.43 3.52
N LYS A 101 -5.29 -9.60 3.53
CA LYS A 101 -3.90 -10.03 3.60
C LYS A 101 -3.35 -9.95 5.02
N ASN A 102 -4.23 -9.81 6.01
CA ASN A 102 -3.91 -9.83 7.43
C ASN A 102 -3.07 -8.64 7.88
N PHE A 103 -3.21 -7.52 7.20
CA PHE A 103 -2.58 -6.27 7.66
C PHE A 103 -3.41 -5.63 8.73
N ASP A 104 -2.74 -4.96 9.66
CA ASP A 104 -3.38 -4.04 10.59
C ASP A 104 -3.57 -2.72 9.86
N VAL A 105 -4.79 -2.21 9.87
CA VAL A 105 -5.14 -1.02 9.08
C VAL A 105 -5.62 0.07 10.02
N SER A 106 -5.05 1.27 9.89
CA SER A 106 -5.51 2.42 10.65
C SER A 106 -6.82 2.94 10.08
N ASN A 107 -7.51 3.76 10.85
CA ASN A 107 -8.72 4.40 10.36
C ASN A 107 -8.36 5.38 9.24
N ALA A 108 -9.20 5.41 8.21
CA ALA A 108 -8.98 6.33 7.10
C ALA A 108 -9.36 7.75 7.53
N VAL A 109 -8.53 8.70 7.11
CA VAL A 109 -8.79 10.12 7.33
C VAL A 109 -9.19 10.72 6.00
N PHE A 110 -10.35 11.38 5.98
CA PHE A 110 -10.91 11.98 4.77
C PHE A 110 -10.77 13.48 4.83
N THR A 111 -10.26 14.07 3.75
CA THR A 111 -10.15 15.52 3.63
C THR A 111 -10.68 15.95 2.28
N VAL A 112 -10.99 17.22 2.15
CA VAL A 112 -11.46 17.77 0.89
C VAL A 112 -10.81 19.14 0.69
N SER A 113 -10.37 19.40 -0.56
CA SER A 113 -9.80 20.68 -0.93
C SER A 113 -10.11 20.93 -2.40
N LYS A 114 -10.80 22.02 -2.69
CA LYS A 114 -11.10 22.43 -4.07
C LYS A 114 -11.75 21.29 -4.86
N GLN A 115 -12.75 20.65 -4.27
CA GLN A 115 -13.49 19.54 -4.89
C GLN A 115 -12.70 18.25 -5.04
N VAL A 116 -11.43 18.24 -4.66
CA VAL A 116 -10.65 17.01 -4.64
C VAL A 116 -10.73 16.42 -3.24
N ARG A 117 -11.16 15.18 -3.16
CA ARG A 117 -11.28 14.46 -1.90
C ARG A 117 -10.14 13.48 -1.76
N THR A 118 -9.60 13.39 -0.56
CA THR A 118 -8.45 12.54 -0.28
C THR A 118 -8.78 11.66 0.90
N ALA A 119 -8.44 10.37 0.78
CA ALA A 119 -8.53 9.41 1.88
C ALA A 119 -7.14 8.86 2.12
N THR A 120 -6.70 8.85 3.38
CA THR A 120 -5.37 8.36 3.72
C THR A 120 -5.49 7.40 4.88
N PHE A 121 -4.81 6.26 4.77
CA PHE A 121 -4.69 5.32 5.88
C PHE A 121 -3.35 4.60 5.80
N ARG A 122 -3.01 3.88 6.85
CA ARG A 122 -1.77 3.12 6.92
C ARG A 122 -2.07 1.67 7.19
N ALA A 123 -1.22 0.80 6.63
CA ALA A 123 -1.35 -0.64 6.79
C ALA A 123 0.03 -1.21 7.11
N SER A 124 0.09 -2.13 8.08
CA SER A 124 1.35 -2.77 8.45
C SER A 124 1.07 -4.20 8.88
N ARG A 125 2.07 -5.06 8.73
CA ARG A 125 2.03 -6.41 9.28
C ARG A 125 3.44 -6.99 9.33
N ILE A 126 3.60 -8.02 10.14
CA ILE A 126 4.86 -8.75 10.19
C ILE A 126 4.88 -9.76 9.06
N ILE A 127 5.95 -9.75 8.26
CA ILE A 127 6.11 -10.62 7.10
C ILE A 127 7.39 -11.42 7.27
N GLY A 128 7.29 -12.74 7.10
CA GLY A 128 8.46 -13.59 7.10
C GLY A 128 9.05 -13.73 5.70
N ALA A 129 10.33 -14.09 5.64
CA ALA A 129 11.09 -14.15 4.39
C ALA A 129 10.51 -15.14 3.38
N TYR A 130 9.84 -16.18 3.88
CA TYR A 130 9.30 -17.22 2.99
C TYR A 130 7.79 -17.17 2.88
N GLU A 131 7.19 -16.10 3.35
CA GLU A 131 5.74 -15.97 3.34
C GLU A 131 5.25 -15.58 1.95
N ASN A 132 4.11 -16.15 1.56
CA ASN A 132 3.50 -15.88 0.26
C ASN A 132 2.20 -15.14 0.48
N LEU A 133 2.07 -13.96 -0.12
CA LEU A 133 0.87 -13.14 -0.03
C LEU A 133 -0.18 -13.49 -1.07
N ALA A 134 0.22 -14.15 -2.14
CA ALA A 134 -0.67 -14.43 -3.25
C ALA A 134 -1.73 -15.48 -2.91
#